data_2fdb698c1b87e89ca29e35cfd7b98570
#
_entry.id   2fdb698c1b87e89ca29e35cfd7b98570
#
_cell.length_a   1.000
_cell.length_b   1.000
_cell.length_c   1.000
_cell.angle_alpha   90.00
_cell.angle_beta   90.00
_cell.angle_gamma   90.00
#
_symmetry.space_group_name_H-M   'P 1'
#
loop_
_entity.id
_entity.type
_entity.pdbx_description
1 polymer ?
#
loop_
_entity_poly.entity_id
_entity_poly.type
_entity_poly.pdbx_seq_one_letter_code
_entity_poly.pdbx_strand_id
1 'polypeptide(L)'
;MGILVFDVGTSSMRGALINDKADILCQFHRKYHPTFYSSIKVTQDPEIWRKALYDIARDVGDWCKDQNEEVEMISLTAQRTSIIPVDHKGDPLCDAVMWQDKRNIEVCTRLSAMNGQIIRKSGTMVNPVFSGSKMAWLKETAPEIYKKADRIFVVADYLLYHMTGQRKLDRTYASRSHLMNLRTGRWDSVLLDIFGIEKNKLCDLIDPGELHGYTNEKFAASTRLKTGIPVYSVGGDQQCSALGMGIYEEGDMEVTSGTGAFIIGITEKVPIVLMGNPIINYSAVKGKYIVEASILTCSAAFDWFCNNFYKEVQGDIYQKIDQEIAQSPPGANGCMLLPFFQGRATPQWNPKATASFTNVTLSTTRGDMARALLEGIAYEIRNNLDIVEGQIGKA
;
A
#
# COMPACT_ATOMS: atom_id res chain seq x y z
N MET A 1 -18.57 -23.12 5.71
CA MET A 1 -18.20 -22.28 4.55
C MET A 1 -16.71 -21.95 4.66
N GLY A 2 -15.93 -22.33 3.62
CA GLY A 2 -14.49 -22.07 3.58
C GLY A 2 -14.14 -20.92 2.63
N ILE A 3 -13.61 -19.79 3.17
CA ILE A 3 -13.17 -18.63 2.39
C ILE A 3 -11.65 -18.64 2.35
N LEU A 4 -11.06 -18.81 1.16
CA LEU A 4 -9.62 -18.67 0.97
C LEU A 4 -9.27 -17.20 0.72
N VAL A 5 -8.55 -16.62 1.65
CA VAL A 5 -8.11 -15.21 1.59
C VAL A 5 -6.63 -15.15 1.24
N PHE A 6 -6.28 -14.43 0.18
CA PHE A 6 -4.91 -14.11 -0.17
C PHE A 6 -4.56 -12.68 0.25
N ASP A 7 -3.45 -12.53 1.00
CA ASP A 7 -2.81 -11.26 1.32
C ASP A 7 -1.45 -11.21 0.63
N VAL A 8 -1.31 -10.31 -0.35
CA VAL A 8 -0.14 -10.20 -1.23
C VAL A 8 0.66 -8.95 -0.89
N GLY A 9 1.57 -9.08 0.06
CA GLY A 9 2.47 -7.99 0.47
C GLY A 9 3.67 -7.81 -0.46
N THR A 10 4.55 -6.87 -0.10
CA THR A 10 5.77 -6.57 -0.86
C THR A 10 6.83 -7.66 -0.73
N SER A 11 6.92 -8.31 0.43
CA SER A 11 7.97 -9.29 0.75
C SER A 11 7.46 -10.70 1.02
N SER A 12 6.15 -10.89 0.94
CA SER A 12 5.53 -12.20 1.16
C SER A 12 4.09 -12.24 0.67
N MET A 13 3.60 -13.45 0.42
CA MET A 13 2.20 -13.78 0.21
C MET A 13 1.73 -14.74 1.29
N ARG A 14 0.56 -14.50 1.82
CA ARG A 14 -0.14 -15.37 2.76
C ARG A 14 -1.45 -15.82 2.15
N GLY A 15 -1.81 -17.09 2.33
CA GLY A 15 -3.14 -17.60 2.05
C GLY A 15 -3.68 -18.27 3.30
N ALA A 16 -4.87 -17.88 3.72
CA ALA A 16 -5.56 -18.45 4.88
C ALA A 16 -6.96 -18.92 4.49
N LEU A 17 -7.31 -20.14 4.86
CA LEU A 17 -8.67 -20.64 4.78
C LEU A 17 -9.40 -20.31 6.08
N ILE A 18 -10.51 -19.59 5.98
CA ILE A 18 -11.27 -19.06 7.12
C ILE A 18 -12.69 -19.62 7.06
N ASN A 19 -13.23 -20.04 8.20
CA ASN A 19 -14.63 -20.49 8.30
C ASN A 19 -15.59 -19.30 8.51
N ASP A 20 -16.89 -19.59 8.59
CA ASP A 20 -17.97 -18.62 8.82
C ASP A 20 -17.96 -17.96 10.22
N LYS A 21 -17.14 -18.47 11.13
CA LYS A 21 -16.90 -17.89 12.46
C LYS A 21 -15.65 -17.02 12.51
N ALA A 22 -14.98 -16.81 11.37
CA ALA A 22 -13.69 -16.14 11.24
C ALA A 22 -12.50 -16.87 11.89
N ASP A 23 -12.64 -18.20 12.18
CA ASP A 23 -11.51 -18.98 12.62
C ASP A 23 -10.62 -19.35 11.43
N ILE A 24 -9.31 -19.26 11.61
CA ILE A 24 -8.34 -19.69 10.59
C ILE A 24 -8.19 -21.21 10.69
N LEU A 25 -8.66 -21.93 9.67
CA LEU A 25 -8.58 -23.37 9.58
C LEU A 25 -7.17 -23.85 9.19
N CYS A 26 -6.57 -23.19 8.19
CA CYS A 26 -5.16 -23.38 7.82
C CYS A 26 -4.59 -22.10 7.23
N GLN A 27 -3.25 -22.00 7.27
CA GLN A 27 -2.54 -20.86 6.71
C GLN A 27 -1.21 -21.30 6.09
N PHE A 28 -0.93 -20.79 4.90
CA PHE A 28 0.33 -21.02 4.19
C PHE A 28 0.98 -19.69 3.82
N HIS A 29 2.30 -19.67 3.69
CA HIS A 29 3.07 -18.47 3.51
C HIS A 29 4.26 -18.70 2.57
N ARG A 30 4.51 -17.73 1.68
CA ARG A 30 5.69 -17.71 0.80
C ARG A 30 6.39 -16.37 0.93
N LYS A 31 7.68 -16.41 1.28
CA LYS A 31 8.54 -15.23 1.32
C LYS A 31 9.17 -14.99 -0.04
N TYR A 32 9.30 -13.74 -0.40
CA TYR A 32 10.04 -13.26 -1.57
C TYR A 32 10.50 -11.83 -1.30
N HIS A 33 11.35 -11.29 -2.15
CA HIS A 33 11.83 -9.91 -1.96
C HIS A 33 11.98 -9.23 -3.32
N PRO A 34 11.62 -7.94 -3.42
CA PRO A 34 11.95 -7.14 -4.59
C PRO A 34 13.48 -7.01 -4.74
N THR A 35 13.92 -6.82 -5.97
CA THR A 35 15.33 -6.58 -6.27
C THR A 35 15.60 -5.07 -6.27
N PHE A 36 16.49 -4.65 -5.39
CA PHE A 36 16.95 -3.26 -5.29
C PHE A 36 18.27 -3.14 -6.07
N TYR A 37 18.22 -2.53 -7.26
CA TYR A 37 19.42 -2.27 -8.06
C TYR A 37 20.12 -0.97 -7.65
N SER A 38 19.32 0.01 -7.14
CA SER A 38 19.80 1.29 -6.63
C SER A 38 18.75 1.91 -5.70
N SER A 39 19.03 3.10 -5.18
CA SER A 39 18.08 3.89 -4.38
C SER A 39 16.80 4.31 -5.13
N ILE A 40 16.80 4.22 -6.47
CA ILE A 40 15.68 4.63 -7.33
C ILE A 40 15.13 3.50 -8.20
N LYS A 41 15.87 2.39 -8.43
CA LYS A 41 15.43 1.28 -9.27
C LYS A 41 15.08 0.06 -8.43
N VAL A 42 13.79 -0.29 -8.36
CA VAL A 42 13.27 -1.44 -7.64
C VAL A 42 12.31 -2.22 -8.54
N THR A 43 12.62 -3.48 -8.82
CA THR A 43 11.81 -4.36 -9.65
C THR A 43 11.55 -5.69 -8.97
N GLN A 44 10.60 -6.46 -9.51
CA GLN A 44 10.37 -7.84 -9.12
C GLN A 44 9.85 -8.64 -10.31
N ASP A 45 10.34 -9.88 -10.48
CA ASP A 45 9.79 -10.81 -11.44
C ASP A 45 8.34 -11.18 -11.05
N PRO A 46 7.33 -10.89 -11.90
CA PRO A 46 5.93 -11.20 -11.62
C PRO A 46 5.64 -12.69 -11.46
N GLU A 47 6.48 -13.55 -12.07
CA GLU A 47 6.36 -15.00 -11.96
C GLU A 47 6.53 -15.50 -10.53
N ILE A 48 7.28 -14.77 -9.69
CA ILE A 48 7.46 -15.09 -8.28
C ILE A 48 6.09 -15.01 -7.55
N TRP A 49 5.29 -13.98 -7.84
CA TRP A 49 3.94 -13.86 -7.26
C TRP A 49 3.00 -14.93 -7.81
N ARG A 50 3.02 -15.17 -9.14
CA ARG A 50 2.19 -16.21 -9.75
C ARG A 50 2.51 -17.57 -9.16
N LYS A 51 3.79 -17.91 -9.05
CA LYS A 51 4.23 -19.16 -8.42
C LYS A 51 3.77 -19.26 -6.97
N ALA A 52 3.94 -18.22 -6.18
CA ALA A 52 3.52 -18.19 -4.77
C ALA A 52 2.00 -18.41 -4.64
N LEU A 53 1.19 -17.75 -5.49
CA LEU A 53 -0.27 -17.94 -5.54
C LEU A 53 -0.64 -19.40 -5.80
N TYR A 54 -0.05 -20.01 -6.83
CA TYR A 54 -0.37 -21.39 -7.20
C TYR A 54 0.11 -22.40 -6.15
N ASP A 55 1.29 -22.18 -5.57
CA ASP A 55 1.85 -23.05 -4.52
C ASP A 55 0.99 -23.00 -3.25
N ILE A 56 0.58 -21.80 -2.80
CA ILE A 56 -0.30 -21.65 -1.62
C ILE A 56 -1.68 -22.25 -1.91
N ALA A 57 -2.26 -21.97 -3.08
CA ALA A 57 -3.56 -22.50 -3.44
C ALA A 57 -3.55 -24.04 -3.49
N ARG A 58 -2.44 -24.65 -3.95
CA ARG A 58 -2.23 -26.10 -3.95
C ARG A 58 -2.14 -26.66 -2.54
N ASP A 59 -1.35 -26.02 -1.66
CA ASP A 59 -1.23 -26.46 -0.25
C ASP A 59 -2.59 -26.43 0.45
N VAL A 60 -3.42 -25.39 0.19
CA VAL A 60 -4.80 -25.31 0.70
C VAL A 60 -5.65 -26.42 0.09
N GLY A 61 -5.54 -26.68 -1.21
CA GLY A 61 -6.28 -27.77 -1.88
C GLY A 61 -5.94 -29.14 -1.31
N ASP A 62 -4.67 -29.40 -1.02
CA ASP A 62 -4.21 -30.63 -0.38
C ASP A 62 -4.75 -30.75 1.05
N TRP A 63 -4.65 -29.67 1.83
CA TRP A 63 -5.19 -29.62 3.19
C TRP A 63 -6.71 -29.85 3.21
N CYS A 64 -7.46 -29.21 2.31
CA CYS A 64 -8.92 -29.40 2.20
C CYS A 64 -9.27 -30.85 1.92
N LYS A 65 -8.55 -31.52 1.03
CA LYS A 65 -8.74 -32.94 0.73
C LYS A 65 -8.52 -33.82 1.97
N ASP A 66 -7.46 -33.54 2.74
CA ASP A 66 -7.09 -34.34 3.91
C ASP A 66 -8.07 -34.12 5.09
N GLN A 67 -8.65 -32.94 5.21
CA GLN A 67 -9.60 -32.57 6.28
C GLN A 67 -11.07 -32.71 5.86
N ASN A 68 -11.35 -33.10 4.60
CA ASN A 68 -12.70 -33.15 4.02
C ASN A 68 -13.41 -31.78 4.08
N GLU A 69 -12.65 -30.73 3.82
CA GLU A 69 -13.13 -29.35 3.75
C GLU A 69 -13.15 -28.85 2.29
N GLU A 70 -13.85 -27.76 2.02
CA GLU A 70 -13.95 -27.17 0.68
C GLU A 70 -13.72 -25.66 0.70
N VAL A 71 -13.07 -25.17 -0.37
CA VAL A 71 -13.01 -23.73 -0.66
C VAL A 71 -14.26 -23.35 -1.46
N GLU A 72 -15.12 -22.53 -0.86
CA GLU A 72 -16.36 -22.07 -1.48
C GLU A 72 -16.23 -20.70 -2.13
N MET A 73 -15.25 -19.90 -1.67
CA MET A 73 -15.01 -18.55 -2.15
C MET A 73 -13.50 -18.22 -2.03
N ILE A 74 -13.01 -17.39 -2.94
CA ILE A 74 -11.65 -16.84 -2.89
C ILE A 74 -11.74 -15.31 -2.84
N SER A 75 -10.96 -14.70 -1.98
CA SER A 75 -10.76 -13.25 -1.96
C SER A 75 -9.27 -12.89 -2.00
N LEU A 76 -8.93 -11.75 -2.61
CA LEU A 76 -7.55 -11.30 -2.74
C LEU A 76 -7.44 -9.81 -2.44
N THR A 77 -6.52 -9.50 -1.51
CA THR A 77 -5.96 -8.17 -1.29
C THR A 77 -4.49 -8.17 -1.65
N ALA A 78 -3.96 -7.02 -2.08
CA ALA A 78 -2.56 -6.92 -2.49
C ALA A 78 -1.98 -5.52 -2.24
N GLN A 79 -0.63 -5.46 -2.24
CA GLN A 79 0.11 -4.20 -2.36
C GLN A 79 -0.38 -3.38 -3.55
N ARG A 80 -0.28 -2.06 -3.43
CA ARG A 80 -0.82 -1.13 -4.42
C ARG A 80 0.28 -0.57 -5.33
N THR A 81 -0.11 -0.17 -6.54
CA THR A 81 0.66 0.72 -7.44
C THR A 81 1.92 0.17 -8.14
N SER A 82 2.37 -1.05 -7.85
CA SER A 82 3.37 -1.72 -8.68
C SER A 82 2.75 -2.10 -10.02
N ILE A 83 3.40 -1.83 -11.16
CA ILE A 83 2.85 -2.08 -12.50
C ILE A 83 3.53 -3.26 -13.20
N ILE A 84 2.74 -3.99 -13.98
CA ILE A 84 3.16 -5.17 -14.74
C ILE A 84 2.59 -5.06 -16.17
N PRO A 85 3.39 -4.69 -17.19
CA PRO A 85 2.94 -4.73 -18.56
C PRO A 85 2.85 -6.19 -19.02
N VAL A 86 1.69 -6.60 -19.55
CA VAL A 86 1.41 -7.97 -19.97
C VAL A 86 0.97 -8.03 -21.42
N ASP A 87 1.22 -9.16 -22.07
CA ASP A 87 0.71 -9.47 -23.40
C ASP A 87 -0.77 -9.92 -23.36
N HIS A 88 -1.31 -10.29 -24.53
CA HIS A 88 -2.71 -10.73 -24.64
C HIS A 88 -3.03 -12.03 -23.89
N LYS A 89 -2.00 -12.82 -23.49
CA LYS A 89 -2.15 -14.03 -22.67
C LYS A 89 -2.03 -13.74 -21.18
N GLY A 90 -1.68 -12.49 -20.81
CA GLY A 90 -1.40 -12.11 -19.44
C GLY A 90 0.01 -12.44 -18.98
N ASP A 91 0.91 -12.85 -19.90
CA ASP A 91 2.30 -13.10 -19.58
C ASP A 91 3.07 -11.77 -19.48
N PRO A 92 3.96 -11.59 -18.47
CA PRO A 92 4.67 -10.34 -18.27
C PRO A 92 5.69 -10.10 -19.38
N LEU A 93 5.78 -8.85 -19.84
CA LEU A 93 6.72 -8.42 -20.88
C LEU A 93 8.07 -7.98 -20.32
N CYS A 94 8.12 -7.68 -19.02
CA CYS A 94 9.31 -7.35 -18.26
C CYS A 94 9.02 -7.48 -16.76
N ASP A 95 10.05 -7.30 -15.94
CA ASP A 95 9.89 -7.19 -14.49
C ASP A 95 8.87 -6.10 -14.12
N ALA A 96 8.13 -6.32 -13.04
CA ALA A 96 7.26 -5.34 -12.45
C ALA A 96 8.06 -4.11 -11.98
N VAL A 97 7.55 -2.92 -12.25
CA VAL A 97 8.06 -1.68 -11.67
C VAL A 97 7.39 -1.49 -10.30
N MET A 98 8.17 -1.69 -9.24
CA MET A 98 7.65 -1.72 -7.88
C MET A 98 7.14 -0.35 -7.41
N TRP A 99 6.27 -0.35 -6.39
CA TRP A 99 5.78 0.90 -5.81
C TRP A 99 6.89 1.78 -5.23
N GLN A 100 8.00 1.18 -4.74
CA GLN A 100 9.20 1.89 -4.26
C GLN A 100 10.07 2.48 -5.38
N ASP A 101 9.87 2.06 -6.64
CA ASP A 101 10.65 2.53 -7.78
C ASP A 101 10.40 4.03 -8.02
N LYS A 102 11.48 4.79 -8.15
CA LYS A 102 11.46 6.26 -8.29
C LYS A 102 12.01 6.73 -9.64
N ARG A 103 12.24 5.85 -10.62
CA ARG A 103 12.74 6.23 -11.95
C ARG A 103 11.82 7.18 -12.71
N ASN A 104 10.55 7.22 -12.33
CA ASN A 104 9.52 8.12 -12.88
C ASN A 104 9.50 9.52 -12.24
N ILE A 105 10.50 9.91 -11.44
CA ILE A 105 10.51 11.20 -10.74
C ILE A 105 10.52 12.40 -11.68
N GLU A 106 11.21 12.29 -12.82
CA GLU A 106 11.26 13.36 -13.85
C GLU A 106 9.89 13.55 -14.50
N VAL A 107 9.15 12.47 -14.77
CA VAL A 107 7.76 12.52 -15.23
C VAL A 107 6.90 13.25 -14.20
N CYS A 108 7.03 12.90 -12.91
CA CYS A 108 6.28 13.58 -11.85
C CYS A 108 6.62 15.07 -11.77
N THR A 109 7.89 15.44 -11.88
CA THR A 109 8.33 16.84 -11.87
C THR A 109 7.69 17.63 -13.01
N ARG A 110 7.71 17.09 -14.23
CA ARG A 110 7.07 17.71 -15.38
C ARG A 110 5.55 17.85 -15.23
N LEU A 111 4.88 16.79 -14.75
CA LEU A 111 3.44 16.76 -14.56
C LEU A 111 2.97 17.60 -13.36
N SER A 112 3.86 18.00 -12.44
CA SER A 112 3.51 18.84 -11.29
C SER A 112 2.89 20.18 -11.67
N ALA A 113 3.19 20.71 -12.86
CA ALA A 113 2.53 21.89 -13.40
C ALA A 113 1.01 21.71 -13.56
N MET A 114 0.53 20.47 -13.69
CA MET A 114 -0.88 20.11 -13.85
C MET A 114 -1.55 19.70 -12.54
N ASN A 115 -0.86 19.79 -11.39
CA ASN A 115 -1.37 19.35 -10.08
C ASN A 115 -2.75 19.92 -9.74
N GLY A 116 -3.04 21.16 -10.14
CA GLY A 116 -4.36 21.75 -9.91
C GLY A 116 -5.52 20.98 -10.58
N GLN A 117 -5.30 20.36 -11.74
CA GLN A 117 -6.28 19.49 -12.39
C GLN A 117 -6.26 18.06 -11.82
N ILE A 118 -5.06 17.54 -11.60
CA ILE A 118 -4.83 16.18 -11.07
C ILE A 118 -5.51 16.03 -9.71
N ILE A 119 -5.24 16.92 -8.76
CA ILE A 119 -5.81 16.87 -7.40
C ILE A 119 -7.34 16.91 -7.45
N ARG A 120 -7.92 17.85 -8.20
CA ARG A 120 -9.39 18.00 -8.26
C ARG A 120 -10.11 16.74 -8.74
N LYS A 121 -9.46 15.92 -9.57
CA LYS A 121 -10.05 14.72 -10.14
C LYS A 121 -9.62 13.45 -9.43
N SER A 122 -8.33 13.29 -9.11
CA SER A 122 -7.75 12.08 -8.54
C SER A 122 -7.53 12.12 -7.02
N GLY A 123 -7.76 13.26 -6.36
CA GLY A 123 -7.69 13.40 -4.92
C GLY A 123 -6.27 13.51 -4.33
N THR A 124 -5.23 13.61 -5.18
CA THR A 124 -3.86 13.75 -4.70
C THR A 124 -2.94 14.40 -5.73
N MET A 125 -1.82 14.95 -5.30
CA MET A 125 -0.78 15.47 -6.19
C MET A 125 -0.07 14.34 -6.92
N VAL A 126 0.48 14.64 -8.10
CA VAL A 126 1.33 13.68 -8.82
C VAL A 126 2.49 13.22 -7.94
N ASN A 127 2.71 11.91 -7.91
CA ASN A 127 3.63 11.26 -6.99
C ASN A 127 4.26 10.03 -7.65
N PRO A 128 5.57 9.77 -7.47
CA PRO A 128 6.24 8.62 -8.06
C PRO A 128 5.74 7.27 -7.57
N VAL A 129 5.08 7.21 -6.41
CA VAL A 129 4.50 5.96 -5.89
C VAL A 129 3.34 5.47 -6.76
N PHE A 130 2.57 6.36 -7.40
CA PHE A 130 1.34 6.03 -8.11
C PHE A 130 1.57 5.41 -9.49
N SER A 131 0.70 4.47 -9.89
CA SER A 131 0.88 3.67 -11.10
C SER A 131 0.85 4.47 -12.40
N GLY A 132 0.04 5.51 -12.53
CA GLY A 132 -0.06 6.30 -13.76
C GLY A 132 1.25 7.00 -14.15
N SER A 133 1.99 7.55 -13.17
CA SER A 133 3.30 8.15 -13.45
C SER A 133 4.35 7.10 -13.86
N LYS A 134 4.26 5.86 -13.35
CA LYS A 134 5.10 4.74 -13.79
C LYS A 134 4.73 4.27 -15.20
N MET A 135 3.43 4.24 -15.53
CA MET A 135 2.96 3.92 -16.89
C MET A 135 3.45 4.95 -17.90
N ALA A 136 3.36 6.25 -17.58
CA ALA A 136 3.88 7.32 -18.42
C ALA A 136 5.40 7.20 -18.60
N TRP A 137 6.15 6.94 -17.54
CA TRP A 137 7.58 6.68 -17.61
C TRP A 137 7.90 5.46 -18.49
N LEU A 138 7.16 4.35 -18.35
CA LEU A 138 7.36 3.14 -19.15
C LEU A 138 7.15 3.45 -20.65
N LYS A 139 6.10 4.23 -20.98
CA LYS A 139 5.82 4.65 -22.36
C LYS A 139 6.98 5.45 -22.98
N GLU A 140 7.60 6.32 -22.19
CA GLU A 140 8.71 7.16 -22.64
C GLU A 140 10.03 6.42 -22.77
N THR A 141 10.34 5.55 -21.80
CA THR A 141 11.66 4.90 -21.70
C THR A 141 11.73 3.52 -22.33
N ALA A 142 10.58 2.85 -22.50
CA ALA A 142 10.48 1.53 -23.10
C ALA A 142 9.25 1.42 -24.03
N PRO A 143 9.17 2.29 -25.10
CA PRO A 143 7.99 2.39 -25.95
C PRO A 143 7.60 1.08 -26.64
N GLU A 144 8.55 0.20 -26.93
CA GLU A 144 8.27 -1.09 -27.56
C GLU A 144 7.57 -2.06 -26.57
N ILE A 145 7.94 -2.04 -25.29
CA ILE A 145 7.24 -2.80 -24.24
C ILE A 145 5.82 -2.23 -24.09
N TYR A 146 5.68 -0.91 -23.98
CA TYR A 146 4.41 -0.25 -23.84
C TYR A 146 3.46 -0.52 -25.02
N LYS A 147 3.93 -0.46 -26.27
CA LYS A 147 3.15 -0.77 -27.47
C LYS A 147 2.69 -2.23 -27.50
N LYS A 148 3.62 -3.17 -27.16
CA LYS A 148 3.35 -4.60 -27.14
C LYS A 148 2.39 -5.02 -26.03
N ALA A 149 2.33 -4.27 -24.93
CA ALA A 149 1.45 -4.56 -23.81
C ALA A 149 -0.03 -4.51 -24.25
N ASP A 150 -0.77 -5.58 -24.01
CA ASP A 150 -2.23 -5.58 -24.13
C ASP A 150 -2.86 -4.80 -22.97
N ARG A 151 -2.35 -5.02 -21.76
CA ARG A 151 -2.75 -4.33 -20.52
C ARG A 151 -1.51 -4.01 -19.68
N ILE A 152 -1.67 -3.02 -18.80
CA ILE A 152 -0.72 -2.74 -17.74
C ILE A 152 -1.44 -3.00 -16.42
N PHE A 153 -1.21 -4.17 -15.86
CA PHE A 153 -1.79 -4.63 -14.61
C PHE A 153 -1.08 -4.02 -13.39
N VAL A 154 -1.75 -4.01 -12.25
CA VAL A 154 -1.11 -3.97 -10.94
C VAL A 154 -1.07 -5.40 -10.37
N VAL A 155 -0.47 -5.61 -9.19
CA VAL A 155 -0.27 -6.97 -8.66
C VAL A 155 -1.60 -7.70 -8.45
N ALA A 156 -2.64 -6.99 -7.98
CA ALA A 156 -3.94 -7.61 -7.73
C ALA A 156 -4.60 -8.14 -9.01
N ASP A 157 -4.76 -7.31 -10.03
CA ASP A 157 -5.43 -7.72 -11.28
C ASP A 157 -4.58 -8.71 -12.08
N TYR A 158 -3.25 -8.68 -11.96
CA TYR A 158 -2.37 -9.73 -12.51
C TYR A 158 -2.70 -11.12 -11.93
N LEU A 159 -2.78 -11.23 -10.60
CA LEU A 159 -3.07 -12.49 -9.94
C LEU A 159 -4.53 -12.94 -10.12
N LEU A 160 -5.47 -12.00 -10.02
CA LEU A 160 -6.88 -12.24 -10.27
C LEU A 160 -7.14 -12.70 -11.72
N TYR A 161 -6.42 -12.13 -12.70
CA TYR A 161 -6.48 -12.58 -14.09
C TYR A 161 -6.03 -14.03 -14.22
N HIS A 162 -4.95 -14.44 -13.57
CA HIS A 162 -4.47 -15.82 -13.63
C HIS A 162 -5.44 -16.82 -13.00
N MET A 163 -6.23 -16.41 -12.01
CA MET A 163 -7.28 -17.23 -11.42
C MET A 163 -8.53 -17.32 -12.31
N THR A 164 -8.93 -16.19 -12.95
CA THR A 164 -10.27 -16.07 -13.55
C THR A 164 -10.29 -15.84 -15.06
N GLY A 165 -9.20 -15.35 -15.64
CA GLY A 165 -9.14 -14.90 -17.04
C GLY A 165 -9.80 -13.53 -17.28
N GLN A 166 -10.34 -12.86 -16.27
CA GLN A 166 -11.01 -11.57 -16.40
C GLN A 166 -10.05 -10.39 -16.24
N ARG A 167 -10.27 -9.30 -16.99
CA ARG A 167 -9.46 -8.08 -16.96
C ARG A 167 -10.20 -6.97 -16.22
N LYS A 168 -10.35 -7.14 -14.92
CA LYS A 168 -11.05 -6.21 -14.04
C LYS A 168 -10.13 -5.70 -12.95
N LEU A 169 -10.38 -4.48 -12.47
CA LEU A 169 -9.64 -3.84 -11.38
C LEU A 169 -10.64 -3.13 -10.46
N ASP A 170 -10.56 -3.35 -9.16
CA ASP A 170 -11.41 -2.59 -8.26
C ASP A 170 -10.93 -1.15 -8.05
N ARG A 171 -11.88 -0.29 -7.69
CA ARG A 171 -11.67 1.16 -7.59
C ARG A 171 -10.67 1.57 -6.50
N THR A 172 -10.39 0.72 -5.52
CA THR A 172 -9.38 1.03 -4.49
C THR A 172 -7.98 1.12 -5.11
N TYR A 173 -7.64 0.19 -6.02
CA TYR A 173 -6.38 0.24 -6.77
C TYR A 173 -6.40 1.33 -7.85
N ALA A 174 -7.52 1.45 -8.56
CA ALA A 174 -7.66 2.45 -9.64
C ALA A 174 -7.51 3.88 -9.11
N SER A 175 -8.01 4.19 -7.91
CA SER A 175 -7.84 5.49 -7.27
C SER A 175 -6.37 5.83 -6.96
N ARG A 176 -5.49 4.82 -6.87
CA ARG A 176 -4.05 4.97 -6.69
C ARG A 176 -3.27 5.10 -7.99
N SER A 177 -3.94 5.35 -9.12
CA SER A 177 -3.29 5.50 -10.42
C SER A 177 -3.10 6.94 -10.89
N HIS A 178 -3.80 7.92 -10.33
CA HIS A 178 -4.05 9.27 -10.88
C HIS A 178 -4.87 9.28 -12.19
N LEU A 179 -5.37 8.14 -12.68
CA LEU A 179 -6.08 8.06 -13.95
C LEU A 179 -7.59 7.98 -13.79
N MET A 180 -8.06 7.73 -12.56
CA MET A 180 -9.48 7.63 -12.22
C MET A 180 -9.97 8.93 -11.56
N ASN A 181 -11.16 9.37 -11.96
CA ASN A 181 -11.85 10.46 -11.29
C ASN A 181 -12.59 9.92 -10.06
N LEU A 182 -12.24 10.39 -8.88
CA LEU A 182 -12.81 9.92 -7.62
C LEU A 182 -14.31 10.17 -7.51
N ARG A 183 -14.83 11.28 -8.08
CA ARG A 183 -16.24 11.64 -7.98
C ARG A 183 -17.13 10.80 -8.88
N THR A 184 -16.63 10.38 -10.04
CA THR A 184 -17.39 9.57 -11.01
C THR A 184 -17.09 8.06 -10.88
N GLY A 185 -16.00 7.68 -10.22
CA GLY A 185 -15.51 6.31 -10.13
C GLY A 185 -15.13 5.71 -11.49
N ARG A 186 -14.72 6.53 -12.46
CA ARG A 186 -14.42 6.11 -13.85
C ARG A 186 -13.04 6.59 -14.29
N TRP A 187 -12.45 5.90 -15.23
CA TRP A 187 -11.27 6.41 -15.95
C TRP A 187 -11.62 7.77 -16.56
N ASP A 188 -10.78 8.79 -16.31
CA ASP A 188 -11.03 10.17 -16.70
C ASP A 188 -10.20 10.54 -17.93
N SER A 189 -10.85 10.96 -19.02
CA SER A 189 -10.16 11.27 -20.27
C SER A 189 -9.11 12.39 -20.12
N VAL A 190 -9.39 13.40 -19.30
CA VAL A 190 -8.43 14.49 -19.06
C VAL A 190 -7.18 13.99 -18.30
N LEU A 191 -7.38 13.12 -17.30
CA LEU A 191 -6.24 12.50 -16.59
C LEU A 191 -5.45 11.57 -17.53
N LEU A 192 -6.15 10.75 -18.33
CA LEU A 192 -5.53 9.91 -19.35
C LEU A 192 -4.68 10.71 -20.33
N ASP A 193 -5.19 11.85 -20.80
CA ASP A 193 -4.47 12.75 -21.71
C ASP A 193 -3.25 13.39 -21.02
N ILE A 194 -3.40 13.86 -19.77
CA ILE A 194 -2.28 14.44 -18.98
C ILE A 194 -1.13 13.44 -18.83
N PHE A 195 -1.44 12.18 -18.51
CA PHE A 195 -0.43 11.13 -18.36
C PHE A 195 -0.05 10.44 -19.67
N GLY A 196 -0.75 10.75 -20.78
CA GLY A 196 -0.51 10.16 -22.09
C GLY A 196 -0.82 8.67 -22.18
N ILE A 197 -1.79 8.17 -21.40
CA ILE A 197 -2.14 6.74 -21.31
C ILE A 197 -3.40 6.44 -22.11
N GLU A 198 -3.34 5.44 -22.96
CA GLU A 198 -4.51 4.95 -23.70
C GLU A 198 -5.41 4.11 -22.79
N LYS A 199 -6.73 4.39 -22.83
CA LYS A 199 -7.72 3.69 -22.01
C LYS A 199 -7.72 2.17 -22.21
N ASN A 200 -7.41 1.69 -23.42
CA ASN A 200 -7.34 0.27 -23.74
C ASN A 200 -6.17 -0.48 -23.05
N LYS A 201 -5.23 0.25 -22.41
CA LYS A 201 -4.17 -0.34 -21.58
C LYS A 201 -4.64 -0.65 -20.15
N LEU A 202 -5.84 -0.22 -19.78
CA LEU A 202 -6.40 -0.34 -18.43
C LEU A 202 -7.50 -1.40 -18.38
N CYS A 203 -7.72 -1.96 -17.19
CA CYS A 203 -8.80 -2.91 -16.92
C CYS A 203 -10.15 -2.22 -16.76
N ASP A 204 -11.24 -3.00 -16.88
CA ASP A 204 -12.58 -2.55 -16.55
C ASP A 204 -12.71 -2.37 -15.02
N LEU A 205 -13.40 -1.33 -14.59
CA LEU A 205 -13.52 -1.01 -13.17
C LEU A 205 -14.73 -1.73 -12.53
N ILE A 206 -14.47 -2.33 -11.36
CA ILE A 206 -15.49 -2.90 -10.48
C ILE A 206 -15.39 -2.24 -9.09
N ASP A 207 -16.41 -2.42 -8.26
CA ASP A 207 -16.35 -2.01 -6.85
C ASP A 207 -15.58 -3.04 -6.00
N PRO A 208 -14.92 -2.66 -4.90
CA PRO A 208 -14.36 -3.61 -3.95
C PRO A 208 -15.48 -4.51 -3.40
N GLY A 209 -15.18 -5.79 -3.22
CA GLY A 209 -16.16 -6.80 -2.82
C GLY A 209 -17.07 -7.30 -3.95
N GLU A 210 -16.94 -6.80 -5.19
CA GLU A 210 -17.65 -7.35 -6.34
C GLU A 210 -16.96 -8.61 -6.89
N LEU A 211 -17.79 -9.47 -7.51
CA LEU A 211 -17.32 -10.67 -8.18
C LEU A 211 -16.36 -10.33 -9.32
N HIS A 212 -15.10 -10.73 -9.17
CA HIS A 212 -14.12 -10.60 -10.23
C HIS A 212 -14.37 -11.62 -11.35
N GLY A 213 -14.65 -12.87 -10.99
CA GLY A 213 -14.91 -13.98 -11.89
C GLY A 213 -14.95 -15.29 -11.13
N TYR A 214 -14.71 -16.37 -11.86
CA TYR A 214 -14.68 -17.73 -11.31
C TYR A 214 -13.33 -18.36 -11.63
N THR A 215 -12.85 -19.28 -10.77
CA THR A 215 -11.62 -20.03 -11.05
C THR A 215 -11.73 -20.78 -12.38
N ASN A 216 -10.72 -20.59 -13.23
CA ASN A 216 -10.65 -21.23 -14.54
C ASN A 216 -10.02 -22.64 -14.46
N GLU A 217 -10.13 -23.40 -15.53
CA GLU A 217 -9.61 -24.78 -15.62
C GLU A 217 -8.11 -24.86 -15.39
N LYS A 218 -7.32 -23.88 -15.90
CA LYS A 218 -5.87 -23.84 -15.76
C LYS A 218 -5.46 -23.69 -14.29
N PHE A 219 -6.14 -22.80 -13.55
CA PHE A 219 -5.90 -22.61 -12.14
C PHE A 219 -6.30 -23.85 -11.34
N ALA A 220 -7.50 -24.37 -11.58
CA ALA A 220 -8.03 -25.57 -10.92
C ALA A 220 -7.11 -26.79 -11.11
N ALA A 221 -6.70 -27.08 -12.33
CA ALA A 221 -5.81 -28.20 -12.64
C ALA A 221 -4.44 -28.11 -11.94
N SER A 222 -3.97 -26.88 -11.67
CA SER A 222 -2.66 -26.65 -11.05
C SER A 222 -2.70 -26.60 -9.53
N THR A 223 -3.88 -26.41 -8.91
CA THR A 223 -4.03 -26.12 -7.48
C THR A 223 -4.86 -27.16 -6.71
N ARG A 224 -5.44 -28.13 -7.41
CA ARG A 224 -6.39 -29.10 -6.85
C ARG A 224 -7.67 -28.48 -6.26
N LEU A 225 -7.88 -27.21 -6.49
CA LEU A 225 -9.14 -26.53 -6.21
C LEU A 225 -10.12 -26.77 -7.36
N LYS A 226 -11.41 -26.61 -7.10
CA LYS A 226 -12.46 -26.78 -8.13
C LYS A 226 -12.42 -25.63 -9.15
N THR A 227 -12.82 -25.90 -10.39
CA THR A 227 -13.23 -24.87 -11.35
C THR A 227 -14.55 -24.27 -10.90
N GLY A 228 -14.76 -22.99 -11.16
CA GLY A 228 -16.03 -22.32 -10.88
C GLY A 228 -16.18 -21.78 -9.45
N ILE A 229 -15.11 -21.79 -8.64
CA ILE A 229 -15.13 -21.10 -7.33
C ILE A 229 -15.20 -19.57 -7.58
N PRO A 230 -16.16 -18.86 -6.97
CA PRO A 230 -16.25 -17.41 -7.11
C PRO A 230 -15.03 -16.72 -6.48
N VAL A 231 -14.45 -15.73 -7.21
CA VAL A 231 -13.27 -14.97 -6.82
C VAL A 231 -13.64 -13.50 -6.74
N TYR A 232 -13.29 -12.85 -5.63
CA TYR A 232 -13.60 -11.46 -5.34
C TYR A 232 -12.34 -10.62 -5.21
N SER A 233 -12.35 -9.40 -5.76
CA SER A 233 -11.38 -8.36 -5.42
C SER A 233 -11.91 -7.57 -4.24
N VAL A 234 -11.18 -7.54 -3.13
CA VAL A 234 -11.70 -6.96 -1.87
C VAL A 234 -11.07 -5.62 -1.50
N GLY A 235 -10.14 -5.14 -2.33
CA GLY A 235 -9.47 -3.86 -2.14
C GLY A 235 -7.98 -3.97 -1.85
N GLY A 236 -7.29 -2.82 -1.85
CA GLY A 236 -5.88 -2.72 -1.52
C GLY A 236 -5.60 -3.05 -0.07
N ASP A 237 -4.36 -3.44 0.22
CA ASP A 237 -3.89 -3.86 1.55
C ASP A 237 -4.26 -2.88 2.68
N GLN A 238 -4.01 -1.59 2.50
CA GLN A 238 -4.31 -0.59 3.51
C GLN A 238 -5.83 -0.36 3.68
N GLN A 239 -6.62 -0.44 2.61
CA GLN A 239 -8.07 -0.35 2.67
C GLN A 239 -8.69 -1.54 3.40
N CYS A 240 -8.15 -2.74 3.16
CA CYS A 240 -8.59 -3.95 3.87
C CYS A 240 -8.13 -3.94 5.34
N SER A 241 -6.94 -3.41 5.63
CA SER A 241 -6.46 -3.22 7.00
C SER A 241 -7.39 -2.29 7.78
N ALA A 242 -7.73 -1.12 7.22
CA ALA A 242 -8.66 -0.18 7.84
C ALA A 242 -10.01 -0.84 8.15
N LEU A 243 -10.59 -1.56 7.17
CA LEU A 243 -11.84 -2.29 7.38
C LEU A 243 -11.72 -3.35 8.48
N GLY A 244 -10.60 -4.11 8.50
CA GLY A 244 -10.31 -5.12 9.52
C GLY A 244 -10.14 -4.54 10.93
N MET A 245 -9.71 -3.28 11.04
CA MET A 245 -9.61 -2.51 12.28
C MET A 245 -10.95 -1.88 12.71
N GLY A 246 -12.01 -2.07 11.94
CA GLY A 246 -13.34 -1.52 12.25
C GLY A 246 -13.58 -0.10 11.74
N ILE A 247 -12.78 0.37 10.76
CA ILE A 247 -12.92 1.69 10.16
C ILE A 247 -13.91 1.59 8.99
N TYR A 248 -15.18 1.84 9.26
CA TYR A 248 -16.25 1.72 8.26
C TYR A 248 -17.34 2.80 8.36
N GLU A 249 -17.43 3.55 9.49
CA GLU A 249 -18.37 4.66 9.63
C GLU A 249 -17.69 6.00 9.35
N GLU A 250 -18.49 7.00 8.91
CA GLU A 250 -17.97 8.35 8.67
C GLU A 250 -17.34 8.94 9.94
N GLY A 251 -16.10 9.36 9.85
CA GLY A 251 -15.34 9.91 10.97
C GLY A 251 -14.48 8.91 11.72
N ASP A 252 -14.60 7.59 11.45
CA ASP A 252 -13.67 6.62 12.01
C ASP A 252 -12.24 6.89 11.52
N MET A 253 -11.28 6.70 12.43
CA MET A 253 -9.87 6.88 12.13
C MET A 253 -9.01 5.77 12.75
N GLU A 254 -7.91 5.43 12.09
CA GLU A 254 -6.88 4.54 12.62
C GLU A 254 -5.48 5.14 12.50
N VAL A 255 -4.57 4.69 13.35
CA VAL A 255 -3.13 4.90 13.23
C VAL A 255 -2.45 3.55 13.24
N THR A 256 -1.90 3.16 12.11
CA THR A 256 -1.06 1.96 11.99
C THR A 256 0.41 2.36 12.06
N SER A 257 1.14 1.85 13.06
CA SER A 257 2.56 2.14 13.29
C SER A 257 3.40 0.89 13.08
N GLY A 258 4.36 1.00 12.19
CA GLY A 258 5.36 0.00 11.85
C GLY A 258 6.68 0.69 11.49
N THR A 259 7.38 0.26 10.44
CA THR A 259 8.58 0.94 9.91
C THR A 259 8.32 2.44 9.71
N GLY A 260 7.21 2.78 9.06
CA GLY A 260 6.59 4.11 9.05
C GLY A 260 5.26 4.07 9.79
N ALA A 261 4.47 5.15 9.70
CA ALA A 261 3.09 5.15 10.20
C ALA A 261 2.12 5.65 9.12
N PHE A 262 0.91 5.11 9.15
CA PHE A 262 -0.20 5.51 8.30
C PHE A 262 -1.36 5.92 9.18
N ILE A 263 -1.94 7.07 8.85
CA ILE A 263 -3.16 7.59 9.46
C ILE A 263 -4.24 7.52 8.40
N ILE A 264 -5.32 6.82 8.66
CA ILE A 264 -6.43 6.64 7.72
C ILE A 264 -7.71 7.10 8.42
N GLY A 265 -8.46 7.97 7.75
CA GLY A 265 -9.81 8.35 8.15
C GLY A 265 -10.79 8.04 7.03
N ILE A 266 -12.03 7.65 7.37
CA ILE A 266 -13.08 7.35 6.40
C ILE A 266 -14.10 8.48 6.30
N THR A 267 -14.61 8.71 5.08
CA THR A 267 -15.62 9.71 4.79
C THR A 267 -16.55 9.28 3.65
N GLU A 268 -17.79 9.76 3.67
CA GLU A 268 -18.79 9.48 2.61
C GLU A 268 -18.67 10.42 1.40
N LYS A 269 -17.85 11.47 1.49
CA LYS A 269 -17.69 12.47 0.42
C LYS A 269 -16.24 12.63 0.04
N VAL A 270 -15.99 12.86 -1.25
CA VAL A 270 -14.63 13.26 -1.70
C VAL A 270 -14.32 14.62 -1.09
N PRO A 271 -13.35 14.71 -0.15
CA PRO A 271 -12.98 15.98 0.47
C PRO A 271 -12.47 17.00 -0.53
N ILE A 272 -12.56 18.27 -0.16
CA ILE A 272 -11.83 19.33 -0.85
C ILE A 272 -10.44 19.40 -0.22
N VAL A 273 -9.42 19.10 -0.98
CA VAL A 273 -8.03 19.13 -0.50
C VAL A 273 -7.61 20.58 -0.30
N LEU A 274 -7.69 21.07 0.93
CA LEU A 274 -7.37 22.46 1.29
C LEU A 274 -5.95 22.62 1.83
N MET A 275 -5.51 21.70 2.69
CA MET A 275 -4.19 21.77 3.36
C MET A 275 -3.60 20.38 3.58
N GLY A 276 -2.28 20.31 3.61
CA GLY A 276 -1.56 19.10 4.04
C GLY A 276 -1.45 17.99 3.01
N ASN A 277 -2.04 18.14 1.83
CA ASN A 277 -1.94 17.18 0.72
C ASN A 277 -2.05 15.70 1.14
N PRO A 278 -3.08 15.31 1.90
CA PRO A 278 -3.33 13.90 2.15
C PRO A 278 -3.69 13.19 0.84
N ILE A 279 -3.62 11.88 0.86
CA ILE A 279 -4.01 11.05 -0.27
C ILE A 279 -5.47 10.64 -0.09
N ILE A 280 -6.33 10.99 -1.05
CA ILE A 280 -7.74 10.57 -1.03
C ILE A 280 -7.91 9.39 -1.98
N ASN A 281 -8.50 8.31 -1.49
CA ASN A 281 -8.70 7.07 -2.23
C ASN A 281 -10.13 6.54 -2.03
N TYR A 282 -10.53 5.56 -2.84
CA TYR A 282 -11.68 4.72 -2.55
C TYR A 282 -11.42 3.85 -1.32
N SER A 283 -12.41 3.73 -0.45
CA SER A 283 -12.42 2.77 0.67
C SER A 283 -12.74 1.35 0.15
N ALA A 284 -12.41 0.33 0.94
CA ALA A 284 -12.94 -1.02 0.76
C ALA A 284 -14.45 -1.08 1.04
N VAL A 285 -15.00 -0.11 1.77
CA VAL A 285 -16.44 0.07 1.97
C VAL A 285 -17.03 0.81 0.77
N LYS A 286 -17.94 0.15 0.06
CA LYS A 286 -18.58 0.70 -1.15
C LYS A 286 -19.22 2.06 -0.88
N GLY A 287 -18.94 3.04 -1.75
CA GLY A 287 -19.48 4.39 -1.66
C GLY A 287 -18.79 5.33 -0.67
N LYS A 288 -17.76 4.83 0.03
CA LYS A 288 -16.95 5.63 0.95
C LYS A 288 -15.54 5.86 0.42
N TYR A 289 -14.85 6.82 1.01
CA TYR A 289 -13.49 7.21 0.68
C TYR A 289 -12.62 7.16 1.92
N ILE A 290 -11.33 6.96 1.74
CA ILE A 290 -10.33 7.13 2.79
C ILE A 290 -9.48 8.36 2.51
N VAL A 291 -9.12 9.04 3.57
CA VAL A 291 -8.10 10.08 3.61
C VAL A 291 -6.89 9.50 4.31
N GLU A 292 -5.80 9.37 3.58
CA GLU A 292 -4.57 8.73 4.04
C GLU A 292 -3.47 9.78 4.22
N ALA A 293 -2.84 9.82 5.39
CA ALA A 293 -1.61 10.54 5.66
C ALA A 293 -0.51 9.54 6.03
N SER A 294 0.73 9.86 5.66
CA SER A 294 1.85 8.93 5.82
C SER A 294 3.03 9.60 6.51
N ILE A 295 3.67 8.88 7.42
CA ILE A 295 4.93 9.20 8.07
C ILE A 295 5.94 8.14 7.63
N LEU A 296 7.04 8.57 6.98
CA LEU A 296 7.98 7.65 6.34
C LEU A 296 8.81 6.83 7.32
N THR A 297 9.00 7.34 8.54
CA THR A 297 9.87 6.70 9.54
C THR A 297 9.24 6.80 10.93
N CYS A 298 8.93 5.66 11.51
CA CYS A 298 8.37 5.53 12.85
C CYS A 298 9.21 4.53 13.68
N SER A 299 8.85 3.24 13.73
CA SER A 299 9.63 2.23 14.46
C SER A 299 11.06 2.09 13.92
N ALA A 300 11.28 2.30 12.62
CA ALA A 300 12.62 2.29 12.05
C ALA A 300 13.55 3.37 12.64
N ALA A 301 13.01 4.51 13.08
CA ALA A 301 13.80 5.52 13.79
C ALA A 301 14.20 5.03 15.19
N PHE A 302 13.30 4.33 15.86
CA PHE A 302 13.57 3.72 17.16
C PHE A 302 14.62 2.60 17.03
N ASP A 303 14.51 1.71 16.06
CA ASP A 303 15.51 0.68 15.77
C ASP A 303 16.88 1.28 15.45
N TRP A 304 16.90 2.36 14.65
CA TRP A 304 18.12 3.10 14.37
C TRP A 304 18.75 3.66 15.65
N PHE A 305 17.95 4.23 16.54
CA PHE A 305 18.42 4.80 17.79
C PHE A 305 18.98 3.70 18.73
N CYS A 306 18.27 2.58 18.88
CA CYS A 306 18.75 1.43 19.63
C CYS A 306 20.10 0.93 19.08
N ASN A 307 20.20 0.75 17.78
CA ASN A 307 21.40 0.23 17.14
C ASN A 307 22.61 1.19 17.20
N ASN A 308 22.41 2.47 17.40
CA ASN A 308 23.52 3.44 17.46
C ASN A 308 23.88 3.86 18.90
N PHE A 309 22.92 3.90 19.81
CA PHE A 309 23.11 4.47 21.14
C PHE A 309 23.05 3.43 22.28
N TYR A 310 22.66 2.18 21.99
CA TYR A 310 22.51 1.11 23.00
C TYR A 310 23.23 -0.18 22.61
N LYS A 311 24.24 -0.12 21.74
CA LYS A 311 25.01 -1.30 21.28
C LYS A 311 25.69 -2.06 22.40
N GLU A 312 26.07 -1.37 23.47
CA GLU A 312 26.79 -1.93 24.61
C GLU A 312 25.87 -2.62 25.64
N VAL A 313 24.55 -2.44 25.51
CA VAL A 313 23.59 -3.00 26.47
C VAL A 313 23.48 -4.51 26.27
N GLN A 314 23.81 -5.27 27.32
CA GLN A 314 23.58 -6.69 27.39
C GLN A 314 22.22 -6.96 28.05
N GLY A 315 21.38 -7.82 27.44
CA GLY A 315 20.05 -8.13 27.93
C GLY A 315 18.93 -7.39 27.19
N ASP A 316 17.85 -7.06 27.88
CA ASP A 316 16.68 -6.40 27.29
C ASP A 316 16.91 -4.90 27.09
N ILE A 317 17.17 -4.52 25.84
CA ILE A 317 17.38 -3.12 25.43
C ILE A 317 16.13 -2.28 25.73
N TYR A 318 14.95 -2.81 25.52
CA TYR A 318 13.69 -2.07 25.69
C TYR A 318 13.49 -1.71 27.18
N GLN A 319 13.71 -2.66 28.08
CA GLN A 319 13.65 -2.40 29.51
C GLN A 319 14.65 -1.31 29.94
N LYS A 320 15.86 -1.32 29.39
CA LYS A 320 16.87 -0.30 29.68
C LYS A 320 16.47 1.08 29.20
N ILE A 321 15.93 1.16 27.98
CA ILE A 321 15.42 2.41 27.41
C ILE A 321 14.27 2.96 28.25
N ASP A 322 13.30 2.12 28.63
CA ASP A 322 12.16 2.53 29.44
C ASP A 322 12.60 3.11 30.78
N GLN A 323 13.61 2.51 31.43
CA GLN A 323 14.17 3.01 32.68
C GLN A 323 14.82 4.40 32.49
N GLU A 324 15.56 4.63 31.42
CA GLU A 324 16.19 5.91 31.12
C GLU A 324 15.19 6.98 30.72
N ILE A 325 14.18 6.64 29.91
CA ILE A 325 13.06 7.53 29.58
C ILE A 325 12.28 7.93 30.83
N ALA A 326 12.04 7.01 31.77
CA ALA A 326 11.33 7.32 33.01
C ALA A 326 12.01 8.38 33.88
N GLN A 327 13.34 8.56 33.74
CA GLN A 327 14.11 9.59 34.44
C GLN A 327 14.08 10.97 33.74
N SER A 328 13.69 11.00 32.48
CA SER A 328 13.55 12.23 31.71
C SER A 328 12.10 12.73 31.82
N PRO A 329 11.86 14.01 32.15
CA PRO A 329 10.49 14.52 32.22
C PRO A 329 9.87 14.67 30.83
N PRO A 330 8.52 14.77 30.72
CA PRO A 330 7.85 15.17 29.48
C PRO A 330 8.46 16.45 28.91
N GLY A 331 8.69 16.49 27.60
CA GLY A 331 9.44 17.55 26.94
C GLY A 331 10.95 17.35 26.94
N ALA A 332 11.45 16.20 27.42
CA ALA A 332 12.84 15.73 27.29
C ALA A 332 13.89 16.78 27.69
N ASN A 333 13.64 17.56 28.77
CA ASN A 333 14.47 18.69 29.21
C ASN A 333 14.75 19.72 28.07
N GLY A 334 13.81 19.88 27.14
CA GLY A 334 13.89 20.82 26.01
C GLY A 334 14.53 20.21 24.76
N CYS A 335 15.11 19.01 24.83
CA CYS A 335 15.59 18.29 23.65
C CYS A 335 14.39 17.90 22.75
N MET A 336 14.50 18.12 21.45
CA MET A 336 13.45 17.78 20.49
C MET A 336 14.04 17.03 19.30
N LEU A 337 13.25 16.14 18.70
CA LEU A 337 13.59 15.47 17.45
C LEU A 337 12.59 15.79 16.35
N LEU A 338 13.12 16.11 15.16
CA LEU A 338 12.38 16.04 13.90
C LEU A 338 12.65 14.68 13.26
N PRO A 339 11.62 13.77 13.13
CA PRO A 339 11.88 12.36 12.78
C PRO A 339 11.95 12.10 11.26
N PHE A 340 12.60 12.98 10.49
CA PHE A 340 12.59 12.91 9.02
C PHE A 340 13.75 12.10 8.44
N PHE A 341 14.03 10.91 8.98
CA PHE A 341 15.15 10.06 8.57
C PHE A 341 15.12 9.66 7.08
N GLN A 342 13.94 9.59 6.46
CA GLN A 342 13.75 9.25 5.04
C GLN A 342 13.01 10.36 4.26
N GLY A 343 13.07 11.59 4.74
CA GLY A 343 12.26 12.69 4.26
C GLY A 343 10.95 12.83 5.03
N ARG A 344 10.13 13.81 4.63
CA ARG A 344 8.78 14.03 5.17
C ARG A 344 7.75 13.80 4.08
N ALA A 345 6.70 12.99 4.35
CA ALA A 345 5.59 12.80 3.43
C ALA A 345 4.50 13.86 3.67
N THR A 346 3.39 13.50 4.30
CA THR A 346 2.32 14.45 4.67
C THR A 346 2.79 15.35 5.81
N PRO A 347 2.49 16.64 5.84
CA PRO A 347 1.64 17.41 4.92
C PRO A 347 2.37 18.02 3.72
N GLN A 348 3.67 18.14 3.80
CA GLN A 348 4.49 18.80 2.80
C GLN A 348 5.53 17.81 2.31
N TRP A 349 5.21 17.15 1.19
CA TRP A 349 6.15 16.22 0.59
C TRP A 349 7.52 16.86 0.38
N ASN A 350 8.47 16.52 1.25
CA ASN A 350 9.85 16.99 1.19
C ASN A 350 10.82 15.80 1.33
N PRO A 351 11.24 15.19 0.21
CA PRO A 351 12.15 14.06 0.24
C PRO A 351 13.58 14.42 0.67
N LYS A 352 13.90 15.72 0.79
CA LYS A 352 15.21 16.22 1.23
C LYS A 352 15.25 16.56 2.73
N ALA A 353 14.11 16.49 3.44
CA ALA A 353 14.11 16.68 4.88
C ALA A 353 14.94 15.59 5.56
N THR A 354 15.69 15.96 6.60
CA THR A 354 16.53 15.05 7.38
C THR A 354 16.15 15.10 8.85
N ALA A 355 16.38 14.00 9.57
CA ALA A 355 16.21 13.97 11.01
C ALA A 355 17.19 14.91 11.70
N SER A 356 16.72 15.55 12.77
CA SER A 356 17.55 16.52 13.51
C SER A 356 17.16 16.54 14.99
N PHE A 357 18.12 16.30 15.87
CA PHE A 357 17.99 16.65 17.27
C PHE A 357 18.31 18.13 17.46
N THR A 358 17.46 18.84 18.19
CA THR A 358 17.63 20.27 18.49
C THR A 358 17.66 20.51 19.99
N ASN A 359 18.21 21.66 20.40
CA ASN A 359 18.35 22.04 21.81
C ASN A 359 19.19 21.06 22.66
N VAL A 360 20.11 20.35 22.04
CA VAL A 360 21.05 19.46 22.73
C VAL A 360 22.09 20.34 23.47
N THR A 361 22.30 20.07 24.75
CA THR A 361 23.28 20.75 25.62
C THR A 361 24.21 19.72 26.25
N LEU A 362 25.24 20.19 26.98
CA LEU A 362 26.13 19.28 27.71
C LEU A 362 25.44 18.51 28.85
N SER A 363 24.26 18.93 29.28
CA SER A 363 23.44 18.23 30.29
C SER A 363 22.44 17.24 29.67
N THR A 364 22.27 17.23 28.36
CA THR A 364 21.34 16.33 27.67
C THR A 364 21.81 14.89 27.84
N THR A 365 20.96 14.05 28.42
CA THR A 365 21.24 12.62 28.63
C THR A 365 20.76 11.77 27.45
N ARG A 366 21.23 10.53 27.36
CA ARG A 366 20.71 9.55 26.41
C ARG A 366 19.22 9.28 26.61
N GLY A 367 18.75 9.28 27.85
CA GLY A 367 17.32 9.17 28.19
C GLY A 367 16.49 10.34 27.66
N ASP A 368 17.04 11.57 27.72
CA ASP A 368 16.37 12.74 27.10
C ASP A 368 16.28 12.59 25.58
N MET A 369 17.34 12.13 24.92
CA MET A 369 17.31 11.88 23.48
C MET A 369 16.32 10.76 23.10
N ALA A 370 16.24 9.69 23.89
CA ALA A 370 15.27 8.60 23.69
C ALA A 370 13.83 9.10 23.84
N ARG A 371 13.57 9.92 24.87
CA ARG A 371 12.26 10.56 25.06
C ARG A 371 11.93 11.51 23.90
N ALA A 372 12.87 12.37 23.53
CA ALA A 372 12.69 13.28 22.40
C ALA A 372 12.38 12.56 21.08
N LEU A 373 12.95 11.35 20.87
CA LEU A 373 12.63 10.51 19.72
C LEU A 373 11.16 10.08 19.73
N LEU A 374 10.69 9.51 20.84
CA LEU A 374 9.30 9.05 20.95
C LEU A 374 8.31 10.20 20.87
N GLU A 375 8.59 11.32 21.55
CA GLU A 375 7.75 12.53 21.49
C GLU A 375 7.74 13.15 20.09
N GLY A 376 8.87 13.19 19.39
CA GLY A 376 8.96 13.70 18.02
C GLY A 376 8.11 12.87 17.04
N ILE A 377 8.12 11.53 17.18
CA ILE A 377 7.24 10.64 16.43
C ILE A 377 5.77 10.90 16.78
N ALA A 378 5.44 11.01 18.07
CA ALA A 378 4.08 11.27 18.53
C ALA A 378 3.55 12.63 18.03
N TYR A 379 4.37 13.68 18.04
CA TYR A 379 4.01 14.99 17.49
C TYR A 379 3.76 14.95 15.98
N GLU A 380 4.55 14.17 15.22
CA GLU A 380 4.30 14.03 13.79
C GLU A 380 3.03 13.20 13.52
N ILE A 381 2.72 12.18 14.34
CA ILE A 381 1.45 11.45 14.29
C ILE A 381 0.30 12.43 14.57
N ARG A 382 0.38 13.23 15.64
CA ARG A 382 -0.67 14.20 15.99
C ARG A 382 -0.89 15.24 14.88
N ASN A 383 0.19 15.77 14.30
CA ASN A 383 0.11 16.70 13.18
C ASN A 383 -0.61 16.09 11.96
N ASN A 384 -0.36 14.82 11.66
CA ASN A 384 -1.02 14.13 10.57
C ASN A 384 -2.48 13.74 10.90
N LEU A 385 -2.79 13.44 12.17
CA LEU A 385 -4.17 13.26 12.64
C LEU A 385 -4.99 14.53 12.41
N ASP A 386 -4.49 15.70 12.82
CA ASP A 386 -5.17 16.99 12.62
C ASP A 386 -5.47 17.27 11.15
N ILE A 387 -4.58 16.85 10.24
CA ILE A 387 -4.78 16.98 8.80
C ILE A 387 -5.92 16.09 8.31
N VAL A 388 -5.92 14.81 8.73
CA VAL A 388 -6.98 13.87 8.33
C VAL A 388 -8.32 14.30 8.92
N GLU A 389 -8.38 14.65 10.20
CA GLU A 389 -9.59 15.21 10.86
C GLU A 389 -10.13 16.41 10.10
N GLY A 390 -9.27 17.34 9.68
CA GLY A 390 -9.65 18.52 8.91
C GLY A 390 -10.25 18.20 7.53
N GLN A 391 -10.03 16.99 6.99
CA GLN A 391 -10.59 16.54 5.71
C GLN A 391 -11.89 15.75 5.85
N ILE A 392 -12.03 14.93 6.90
CA ILE A 392 -13.20 14.08 7.12
C ILE A 392 -14.26 14.73 8.01
N GLY A 393 -13.97 15.91 8.55
CA GLY A 393 -14.79 16.55 9.55
C GLY A 393 -14.47 16.07 10.97
N LYS A 394 -15.44 16.14 11.88
CA LYS A 394 -15.22 15.74 13.28
C LYS A 394 -15.05 14.21 13.35
N ALA A 395 -13.91 13.78 13.84
CA ALA A 395 -13.61 12.38 14.15
C ALA A 395 -14.41 11.89 15.35
#